data_5007383288a1d8c24bd97b4f9b774298
#
_entry.id   5007383288a1d8c24bd97b4f9b774298
#
_cell.length_a   1.000
_cell.length_b   1.000
_cell.length_c   1.000
_cell.angle_alpha   90.00
_cell.angle_beta   90.00
_cell.angle_gamma   90.00
#
_symmetry.space_group_name_H-M   'P 1'
#
loop_
_entity.id
_entity.type
_entity.pdbx_description
1 polymer ?
#
loop_
_entity_poly.entity_id
_entity_poly.type
_entity_poly.pdbx_seq_one_letter_code
_entity_poly.pdbx_strand_id
1 'polypeptide(L)'
;MIRKTRGGAKSAQDKNVASVQELPEVSVSDDGVSRYLHLGTPWVQGSMRIRDPFDIDLEYVQRMMGWLLFAEPAEVPRMHAMQLGLGAAAITKFCHKKLRMKTTAVELNPQVLAVCRSWFKLPPDSAKLRVVLADAGVEIRRPDRKSTRLN
;
A
#
# COMPACT_ATOMS: atom_id res chain seq x y z
N MET A 1 11.03 44.14 -57.65
CA MET A 1 12.00 43.16 -57.07
C MET A 1 11.76 43.07 -55.59
N ILE A 2 11.11 42.04 -55.13
CA ILE A 2 10.79 41.83 -53.70
C ILE A 2 11.36 40.46 -53.28
N ARG A 3 12.31 40.48 -52.35
CA ARG A 3 12.97 39.29 -51.82
C ARG A 3 12.11 38.70 -50.67
N LYS A 4 11.72 37.48 -50.80
CA LYS A 4 11.03 36.64 -49.79
C LYS A 4 12.08 36.12 -48.83
N THR A 5 11.95 36.45 -47.52
CA THR A 5 12.73 35.85 -46.43
C THR A 5 11.97 34.66 -45.86
N ARG A 6 12.67 33.55 -45.74
CA ARG A 6 12.21 32.27 -45.20
C ARG A 6 11.98 32.36 -43.70
N GLY A 7 10.79 31.92 -43.26
CA GLY A 7 10.48 31.71 -41.85
C GLY A 7 11.18 30.49 -41.31
N GLY A 8 11.82 30.66 -40.15
CA GLY A 8 12.47 29.60 -39.42
C GLY A 8 11.44 28.66 -38.76
N ALA A 9 11.67 27.38 -38.90
CA ALA A 9 10.96 26.34 -38.19
C ALA A 9 11.26 26.41 -36.69
N LYS A 10 10.21 26.58 -35.89
CA LYS A 10 10.29 26.39 -34.43
C LYS A 10 10.28 24.88 -34.16
N SER A 11 11.39 24.39 -33.64
CA SER A 11 11.50 23.04 -33.09
C SER A 11 10.53 22.86 -31.94
N ALA A 12 9.63 21.88 -32.03
CA ALA A 12 8.86 21.39 -30.91
C ALA A 12 9.82 20.59 -30.01
N GLN A 13 10.34 21.25 -28.99
CA GLN A 13 11.09 20.58 -27.95
C GLN A 13 10.10 19.93 -26.96
N ASP A 14 10.29 18.66 -26.78
CA ASP A 14 9.71 17.71 -25.84
C ASP A 14 9.23 18.31 -24.51
N LYS A 15 7.92 18.33 -24.34
CA LYS A 15 7.29 18.45 -23.03
C LYS A 15 6.95 17.04 -22.53
N ASN A 16 7.95 16.25 -22.24
CA ASN A 16 7.77 15.02 -21.48
C ASN A 16 8.52 15.14 -20.15
N VAL A 17 8.17 16.17 -19.38
CA VAL A 17 8.48 16.20 -17.94
C VAL A 17 7.38 15.36 -17.30
N ALA A 18 7.69 14.08 -17.03
CA ALA A 18 6.87 13.27 -16.15
C ALA A 18 6.66 14.06 -14.87
N SER A 19 5.42 14.47 -14.60
CA SER A 19 5.04 15.15 -13.37
C SER A 19 5.43 14.22 -12.22
N VAL A 20 6.42 14.62 -11.44
CA VAL A 20 6.72 13.95 -10.16
C VAL A 20 5.45 14.08 -9.34
N GLN A 21 4.72 13.00 -9.19
CA GLN A 21 3.51 12.98 -8.40
C GLN A 21 3.93 13.22 -6.95
N GLU A 22 3.63 14.40 -6.45
CA GLU A 22 3.94 14.77 -5.07
C GLU A 22 3.09 13.91 -4.14
N LEU A 23 3.75 13.06 -3.36
CA LEU A 23 3.08 12.16 -2.43
C LEU A 23 2.63 12.97 -1.20
N PRO A 24 1.45 12.67 -0.62
CA PRO A 24 0.97 13.38 0.55
C PRO A 24 1.89 13.18 1.76
N GLU A 25 2.05 14.23 2.54
CA GLU A 25 2.77 14.17 3.82
C GLU A 25 2.11 13.18 4.78
N VAL A 26 2.94 12.41 5.48
CA VAL A 26 2.47 11.40 6.43
C VAL A 26 2.62 11.93 7.85
N SER A 27 1.52 11.98 8.60
CA SER A 27 1.53 12.36 10.01
C SER A 27 0.81 11.33 10.89
N VAL A 28 1.10 11.40 12.18
CA VAL A 28 0.60 10.46 13.19
C VAL A 28 0.07 11.24 14.38
N SER A 29 -1.09 10.83 14.89
CA SER A 29 -1.62 11.28 16.18
C SER A 29 -2.05 10.08 17.02
N ASP A 30 -2.21 10.26 18.34
CA ASP A 30 -2.85 9.28 19.21
C ASP A 30 -3.64 9.95 20.34
N ASP A 31 -4.58 9.19 20.93
CA ASP A 31 -5.41 9.62 22.06
C ASP A 31 -5.12 8.80 23.32
N GLY A 32 -4.03 8.04 23.33
CA GLY A 32 -3.65 7.14 24.43
C GLY A 32 -4.31 5.75 24.35
N VAL A 33 -5.30 5.56 23.49
CA VAL A 33 -6.00 4.28 23.26
C VAL A 33 -5.66 3.75 21.86
N SER A 34 -5.84 4.58 20.86
CA SER A 34 -5.55 4.30 19.46
C SER A 34 -4.57 5.32 18.86
N ARG A 35 -3.81 4.86 17.89
CA ARG A 35 -2.90 5.67 17.07
C ARG A 35 -3.44 5.75 15.67
N TYR A 36 -3.39 6.95 15.08
CA TYR A 36 -4.02 7.29 13.82
C TYR A 36 -2.98 7.72 12.79
N LEU A 37 -3.16 7.27 11.56
CA LEU A 37 -2.40 7.68 10.38
C LEU A 37 -3.18 8.72 9.59
N HIS A 38 -2.50 9.78 9.14
CA HIS A 38 -3.06 10.83 8.29
C HIS A 38 -2.17 11.01 7.04
N LEU A 39 -2.79 11.38 5.91
CA LEU A 39 -2.11 11.64 4.64
C LEU A 39 -2.49 13.03 4.11
N GLY A 40 -1.72 14.05 4.49
CA GLY A 40 -1.90 15.43 4.05
C GLY A 40 -3.21 16.09 4.46
N THR A 41 -4.03 15.43 5.26
CA THR A 41 -5.34 15.90 5.73
C THR A 41 -5.57 15.46 7.17
N PRO A 42 -6.50 16.10 7.92
CA PRO A 42 -6.88 15.65 9.26
C PRO A 42 -7.68 14.34 9.28
N TRP A 43 -8.11 13.83 8.13
CA TRP A 43 -8.88 12.58 8.06
C TRP A 43 -8.04 11.37 8.41
N VAL A 44 -8.63 10.48 9.22
CA VAL A 44 -7.99 9.21 9.60
C VAL A 44 -7.97 8.26 8.41
N GLN A 45 -6.76 7.89 7.97
CA GLN A 45 -6.54 6.91 6.90
C GLN A 45 -6.38 5.48 7.42
N GLY A 46 -6.15 5.34 8.70
CA GLY A 46 -6.06 4.06 9.37
C GLY A 46 -5.72 4.23 10.84
N SER A 47 -5.96 3.20 11.64
CA SER A 47 -5.66 3.22 13.06
C SER A 47 -5.09 1.89 13.57
N MET A 48 -4.59 1.95 14.80
CA MET A 48 -4.09 0.80 15.53
C MET A 48 -4.36 1.00 17.03
N ARG A 49 -4.98 0.04 17.69
CA ARG A 49 -5.04 0.01 19.15
C ARG A 49 -3.65 -0.14 19.73
N ILE A 50 -3.30 0.69 20.70
CA ILE A 50 -1.95 0.70 21.29
C ILE A 50 -1.70 -0.59 22.07
N ARG A 51 -2.71 -1.09 22.80
CA ARG A 51 -2.63 -2.34 23.59
C ARG A 51 -2.73 -3.60 22.75
N ASP A 52 -3.52 -3.55 21.65
CA ASP A 52 -3.79 -4.70 20.78
C ASP A 52 -3.40 -4.38 19.33
N PRO A 53 -2.10 -4.20 19.04
CA PRO A 53 -1.62 -3.62 17.78
C PRO A 53 -1.85 -4.50 16.56
N PHE A 54 -2.23 -5.76 16.74
CA PHE A 54 -2.48 -6.73 15.67
C PHE A 54 -3.97 -6.99 15.43
N ASP A 55 -4.86 -6.39 16.22
CA ASP A 55 -6.29 -6.43 16.01
C ASP A 55 -6.73 -5.27 15.10
N ILE A 56 -7.86 -5.44 14.43
CA ILE A 56 -8.42 -4.40 13.57
C ILE A 56 -9.28 -3.47 14.44
N ASP A 57 -8.92 -2.19 14.45
CA ASP A 57 -9.57 -1.18 15.29
C ASP A 57 -10.82 -0.60 14.62
N LEU A 58 -10.72 -0.12 13.36
CA LEU A 58 -11.80 0.56 12.67
C LEU A 58 -12.87 -0.41 12.17
N GLU A 59 -14.13 -0.11 12.45
CA GLU A 59 -15.26 -0.96 12.10
C GLU A 59 -15.36 -1.26 10.60
N TYR A 60 -15.14 -0.27 9.74
CA TYR A 60 -15.20 -0.50 8.29
C TYR A 60 -14.12 -1.47 7.82
N VAL A 61 -12.93 -1.44 8.46
CA VAL A 61 -11.84 -2.38 8.16
C VAL A 61 -12.19 -3.78 8.65
N GLN A 62 -12.85 -3.90 9.81
CA GLN A 62 -13.40 -5.19 10.28
C GLN A 62 -14.39 -5.76 9.27
N ARG A 63 -15.29 -4.93 8.72
CA ARG A 63 -16.25 -5.35 7.69
C ARG A 63 -15.58 -5.82 6.40
N MET A 64 -14.42 -5.25 6.04
CA MET A 64 -13.62 -5.75 4.90
C MET A 64 -13.15 -7.19 5.07
N MET A 65 -13.08 -7.70 6.31
CA MET A 65 -12.73 -9.09 6.59
C MET A 65 -13.91 -10.06 6.44
N GLY A 66 -15.07 -9.59 6.00
CA GLY A 66 -16.28 -10.42 5.79
C GLY A 66 -16.08 -11.63 4.87
N TRP A 67 -15.05 -11.62 4.01
CA TRP A 67 -14.68 -12.78 3.19
C TRP A 67 -14.36 -14.03 4.03
N LEU A 68 -13.95 -13.87 5.29
CA LEU A 68 -13.69 -15.00 6.21
C LEU A 68 -14.93 -15.85 6.46
N LEU A 69 -16.13 -15.29 6.29
CA LEU A 69 -17.39 -16.05 6.40
C LEU A 69 -17.56 -17.11 5.31
N PHE A 70 -16.81 -16.96 4.21
CA PHE A 70 -16.86 -17.87 3.06
C PHE A 70 -15.60 -18.73 2.94
N ALA A 71 -14.64 -18.59 3.86
CA ALA A 71 -13.39 -19.34 3.86
C ALA A 71 -13.46 -20.51 4.85
N GLU A 72 -12.94 -21.68 4.43
CA GLU A 72 -12.78 -22.81 5.34
C GLU A 72 -11.68 -22.46 6.37
N PRO A 73 -11.97 -22.46 7.69
CA PRO A 73 -11.03 -22.01 8.71
C PRO A 73 -9.68 -22.70 8.70
N ALA A 74 -9.66 -24.01 8.39
CA ALA A 74 -8.42 -24.82 8.31
C ALA A 74 -7.52 -24.42 7.13
N GLU A 75 -8.07 -23.82 6.08
CA GLU A 75 -7.34 -23.41 4.88
C GLU A 75 -6.81 -21.95 4.98
N VAL A 76 -7.41 -21.10 5.81
CA VAL A 76 -7.04 -19.70 5.94
C VAL A 76 -5.52 -19.49 6.15
N PRO A 77 -4.82 -20.24 7.02
CA PRO A 77 -3.36 -20.08 7.20
C PRO A 77 -2.51 -20.43 5.98
N ARG A 78 -3.08 -21.19 5.02
CA ARG A 78 -2.42 -21.58 3.77
C ARG A 78 -2.64 -20.59 2.64
N MET A 79 -3.61 -19.69 2.80
CA MET A 79 -3.95 -18.68 1.81
C MET A 79 -2.89 -17.56 1.75
N HIS A 80 -2.91 -16.80 0.67
CA HIS A 80 -2.07 -15.63 0.47
C HIS A 80 -2.95 -14.38 0.38
N ALA A 81 -2.81 -13.47 1.33
CA ALA A 81 -3.46 -12.17 1.30
C ALA A 81 -2.59 -11.17 0.54
N MET A 82 -3.19 -10.45 -0.41
CA MET A 82 -2.58 -9.30 -1.06
C MET A 82 -3.40 -8.04 -0.76
N GLN A 83 -2.77 -7.02 -0.19
CA GLN A 83 -3.38 -5.74 0.11
C GLN A 83 -2.81 -4.66 -0.81
N LEU A 84 -3.68 -3.89 -1.46
CA LEU A 84 -3.33 -2.74 -2.27
C LEU A 84 -3.53 -1.46 -1.45
N GLY A 85 -2.42 -0.75 -1.20
CA GLY A 85 -2.34 0.31 -0.19
C GLY A 85 -2.14 -0.24 1.22
N LEU A 86 -1.13 0.24 1.93
CA LEU A 86 -0.78 -0.24 3.27
C LEU A 86 -1.64 0.38 4.38
N GLY A 87 -1.93 1.69 4.27
CA GLY A 87 -2.56 2.46 5.34
C GLY A 87 -1.80 2.32 6.66
N ALA A 88 -2.49 2.17 7.78
CA ALA A 88 -1.87 1.89 9.09
C ALA A 88 -1.45 0.41 9.27
N ALA A 89 -1.36 -0.33 8.19
CA ALA A 89 -1.03 -1.76 8.15
C ALA A 89 -1.99 -2.67 8.95
N ALA A 90 -3.22 -2.25 9.22
CA ALA A 90 -4.15 -3.00 10.07
C ALA A 90 -4.47 -4.39 9.49
N ILE A 91 -4.92 -4.45 8.23
CA ILE A 91 -5.26 -5.71 7.55
C ILE A 91 -3.99 -6.57 7.36
N THR A 92 -2.89 -5.95 6.90
CA THR A 92 -1.62 -6.65 6.69
C THR A 92 -1.15 -7.35 7.97
N LYS A 93 -1.16 -6.65 9.10
CA LYS A 93 -0.76 -7.21 10.40
C LYS A 93 -1.72 -8.29 10.88
N PHE A 94 -3.02 -8.07 10.74
CA PHE A 94 -4.04 -9.03 11.14
C PHE A 94 -3.92 -10.33 10.35
N CYS A 95 -3.86 -10.26 9.03
CA CYS A 95 -3.68 -11.44 8.17
C CYS A 95 -2.39 -12.19 8.51
N HIS A 96 -1.28 -11.46 8.72
CA HIS A 96 -0.01 -12.08 9.03
C HIS A 96 0.04 -12.70 10.44
N LYS A 97 -0.37 -11.95 11.47
CA LYS A 97 -0.20 -12.36 12.88
C LYS A 97 -1.34 -13.21 13.41
N LYS A 98 -2.59 -12.82 13.14
CA LYS A 98 -3.77 -13.51 13.67
C LYS A 98 -4.18 -14.68 12.78
N LEU A 99 -4.24 -14.47 11.48
CA LEU A 99 -4.64 -15.52 10.52
C LEU A 99 -3.47 -16.39 10.03
N ARG A 100 -2.21 -16.02 10.37
CA ARG A 100 -0.98 -16.76 9.99
C ARG A 100 -0.78 -16.92 8.48
N MET A 101 -1.45 -16.09 7.69
CA MET A 101 -1.39 -16.11 6.23
C MET A 101 -0.03 -15.61 5.73
N LYS A 102 0.36 -16.08 4.54
CA LYS A 102 1.32 -15.35 3.73
C LYS A 102 0.69 -14.03 3.32
N THR A 103 1.38 -12.91 3.51
CA THR A 103 0.81 -11.58 3.30
C THR A 103 1.75 -10.71 2.49
N THR A 104 1.22 -10.09 1.44
CA THR A 104 1.93 -9.08 0.64
C THR A 104 1.11 -7.79 0.67
N ALA A 105 1.74 -6.68 0.99
CA ALA A 105 1.15 -5.35 0.82
C ALA A 105 1.91 -4.59 -0.27
N VAL A 106 1.19 -3.82 -1.08
CA VAL A 106 1.77 -2.90 -2.07
C VAL A 106 1.48 -1.48 -1.60
N GLU A 107 2.52 -0.68 -1.48
CA GLU A 107 2.41 0.71 -1.00
C GLU A 107 3.20 1.64 -1.93
N LEU A 108 2.60 2.76 -2.27
CA LEU A 108 3.22 3.75 -3.15
C LEU A 108 4.14 4.70 -2.37
N ASN A 109 3.72 5.10 -1.17
CA ASN A 109 4.40 6.10 -0.37
C ASN A 109 5.42 5.46 0.60
N PRO A 110 6.74 5.65 0.39
CA PRO A 110 7.76 5.09 1.27
C PRO A 110 7.69 5.63 2.70
N GLN A 111 7.14 6.85 2.91
CA GLN A 111 6.95 7.41 4.24
C GLN A 111 5.89 6.63 5.03
N VAL A 112 4.81 6.16 4.36
CA VAL A 112 3.81 5.29 4.99
C VAL A 112 4.46 4.01 5.50
N LEU A 113 5.30 3.36 4.69
CA LEU A 113 6.02 2.16 5.12
C LEU A 113 6.93 2.44 6.33
N ALA A 114 7.71 3.52 6.28
CA ALA A 114 8.62 3.91 7.37
C ALA A 114 7.84 4.17 8.68
N VAL A 115 6.74 4.92 8.60
CA VAL A 115 5.86 5.21 9.74
C VAL A 115 5.21 3.94 10.28
N CYS A 116 4.75 3.03 9.40
CA CYS A 116 4.17 1.76 9.84
C CYS A 116 5.18 0.88 10.59
N ARG A 117 6.45 0.85 10.16
CA ARG A 117 7.52 0.14 10.86
C ARG A 117 7.81 0.75 12.24
N SER A 118 7.92 2.08 12.31
CA SER A 118 8.33 2.79 13.52
C SER A 118 7.18 2.90 14.55
N TRP A 119 5.96 3.19 14.10
CA TRP A 119 4.86 3.61 14.97
C TRP A 119 3.68 2.64 15.03
N PHE A 120 3.42 1.86 13.97
CA PHE A 120 2.25 0.96 13.89
C PHE A 120 2.60 -0.52 14.08
N LYS A 121 3.78 -0.85 14.60
CA LYS A 121 4.19 -2.22 14.91
C LYS A 121 4.13 -3.18 13.71
N LEU A 122 4.32 -2.67 12.49
CA LEU A 122 4.43 -3.51 11.30
C LEU A 122 5.72 -4.35 11.41
N PRO A 123 5.65 -5.69 11.41
CA PRO A 123 6.84 -6.53 11.49
C PRO A 123 7.76 -6.36 10.28
N PRO A 124 9.06 -6.65 10.40
CA PRO A 124 9.97 -6.66 9.27
C PRO A 124 9.56 -7.69 8.22
N ASP A 125 10.05 -7.53 7.00
CA ASP A 125 9.82 -8.49 5.93
C ASP A 125 10.38 -9.87 6.31
N SER A 126 9.70 -10.90 5.87
CA SER A 126 10.00 -12.30 6.18
C SER A 126 9.54 -13.22 5.04
N ALA A 127 9.74 -14.52 5.17
CA ALA A 127 9.19 -15.49 4.22
C ALA A 127 7.65 -15.41 4.06
N LYS A 128 6.95 -14.94 5.10
CA LYS A 128 5.48 -14.83 5.13
C LYS A 128 4.94 -13.39 5.11
N LEU A 129 5.76 -12.37 5.18
CA LEU A 129 5.34 -10.97 5.11
C LEU A 129 6.25 -10.20 4.18
N ARG A 130 5.68 -9.49 3.21
CA ARG A 130 6.41 -8.63 2.28
C ARG A 130 5.65 -7.33 2.05
N VAL A 131 6.37 -6.21 2.06
CA VAL A 131 5.85 -4.93 1.58
C VAL A 131 6.62 -4.52 0.33
N VAL A 132 5.89 -4.26 -0.75
CA VAL A 132 6.43 -3.85 -2.04
C VAL A 132 6.16 -2.36 -2.22
N LEU A 133 7.23 -1.56 -2.36
CA LEU A 133 7.10 -0.15 -2.74
C LEU A 133 6.91 -0.06 -4.24
N ALA A 134 5.66 0.12 -4.66
CA ALA A 134 5.27 0.19 -6.06
C ALA A 134 3.89 0.81 -6.23
N ASP A 135 3.57 1.23 -7.46
CA ASP A 135 2.20 1.51 -7.85
C ASP A 135 1.40 0.20 -7.93
N ALA A 136 0.26 0.16 -7.21
CA ALA A 136 -0.59 -1.03 -7.12
C ALA A 136 -1.17 -1.42 -8.49
N GLY A 137 -1.50 -0.44 -9.35
CA GLY A 137 -2.01 -0.70 -10.69
C GLY A 137 -0.94 -1.31 -11.62
N VAL A 138 0.35 -1.02 -11.36
CA VAL A 138 1.46 -1.65 -12.07
C VAL A 138 1.73 -3.04 -11.51
N GLU A 139 1.74 -3.18 -10.19
CA GLU A 139 2.09 -4.44 -9.53
C GLU A 139 1.07 -5.55 -9.80
N ILE A 140 -0.23 -5.23 -9.82
CA ILE A 140 -1.30 -6.22 -10.08
C ILE A 140 -1.28 -6.76 -11.52
N ARG A 141 -0.69 -6.02 -12.46
CA ARG A 141 -0.57 -6.43 -13.87
C ARG A 141 0.68 -7.28 -14.14
N ARG A 142 1.57 -7.42 -13.17
CA ARG A 142 2.76 -8.24 -13.34
C ARG A 142 2.35 -9.72 -13.43
N PRO A 143 2.74 -10.42 -14.50
CA PRO A 143 2.48 -11.85 -14.60
C PRO A 143 3.18 -12.56 -13.44
N ASP A 144 2.47 -13.49 -12.80
CA ASP A 144 3.05 -14.28 -11.72
C ASP A 144 4.22 -15.11 -12.28
N ARG A 145 5.43 -14.80 -11.84
CA ARG A 145 6.65 -15.49 -12.31
C ARG A 145 6.68 -16.98 -11.95
N LYS A 146 5.69 -17.47 -11.20
CA LYS A 146 5.56 -18.89 -10.84
C LYS A 146 4.73 -19.69 -11.82
N SER A 147 3.88 -19.08 -12.64
CA SER A 147 3.07 -19.79 -13.63
C SER A 147 3.84 -20.22 -14.89
N THR A 148 5.10 -19.78 -15.05
CA THR A 148 5.93 -20.09 -16.22
C THR A 148 6.83 -21.33 -16.03
N ARG A 149 6.63 -22.11 -14.96
CA ARG A 149 7.36 -23.36 -14.72
C ARG A 149 6.42 -24.57 -14.67
N LEU A 150 5.63 -24.72 -15.70
CA LEU A 150 4.95 -25.97 -16.04
C LEU A 150 5.14 -26.20 -17.54
N ASN A 151 6.31 -26.66 -17.91
CA ASN A 151 6.57 -27.48 -19.08
C ASN A 151 7.79 -28.35 -18.79
#